data_b5d5e860c612435ddbf32d316b1eaf2f
#
_entry.id   b5d5e860c612435ddbf32d316b1eaf2f
#
_cell.length_a   1.000
_cell.length_b   1.000
_cell.length_c   1.000
_cell.angle_alpha   90.00
_cell.angle_beta   90.00
_cell.angle_gamma   90.00
#
_symmetry.space_group_name_H-M   'P 1'
#
loop_
_entity.id
_entity.type
_entity.pdbx_description
1 polymer ?
#
loop_
_entity_poly.entity_id
_entity_poly.type
_entity_poly.pdbx_seq_one_letter_code
_entity_poly.pdbx_strand_id
1 'polypeptide(L)'
;MMKNLWFPILCGALMLFPAPGVAQEIQPDITSVKVNVTVDPSAIKGSIKPMNAVNNGPDIDDEAQMKDFRILKIPFSRTHDANEGYYGKRLVDISAVFLDFSKDPEKACNYDFRETDAYIRTLIASGSEPFYRLGQTIENQTAAKYDIYPPKDYLKWARICEHVIRHYTEGWADGFHYDIRYWEIWNEADLDQNSGRWKTEPRTWGGPIEEFEKMYAVAAKHLKACFPQLKIGGPSYCRIQGTKTYFPQFFAYMQKNKVPIDFISWHKYGAEPSVYLMEAELIRGWMREYGYADAELILNEWNYRRFKGPDGDSTNERYNRFHRRSMKGAAFAGAVMSVMQDAPVDMLMYYDFRPCTSYCGFYDYQTGERKPLYYTFYAWSKLGGEECSCKVDGGAGDVYAVASKRGGKTVLMLTRYDGDNNACNLAKVTVSLAGGRIGEGFWYLTDDEHIYTEIPLFPTEEGTVQIELKNNAIAVLEL
;
A
#
# COMPACT_ATOMS: atom_id res chain seq x y z
N MET A 1 -69.15 39.85 19.28
CA MET A 1 -69.51 40.71 18.13
C MET A 1 -68.94 40.13 16.89
N MET A 2 -69.77 39.56 16.06
CA MET A 2 -69.45 38.99 14.76
C MET A 2 -69.23 40.11 13.77
N LYS A 3 -68.22 39.97 12.89
CA LYS A 3 -68.18 40.68 11.58
C LYS A 3 -67.71 39.69 10.51
N ASN A 4 -68.66 39.40 9.65
CA ASN A 4 -68.48 38.64 8.41
C ASN A 4 -67.61 39.47 7.43
N LEU A 5 -66.70 38.79 6.75
CA LEU A 5 -66.03 39.30 5.57
C LEU A 5 -66.22 38.29 4.44
N TRP A 6 -66.90 38.73 3.41
CA TRP A 6 -67.13 38.06 2.12
C TRP A 6 -65.83 38.03 1.33
N PHE A 7 -65.54 36.91 0.67
CA PHE A 7 -64.52 36.79 -0.39
C PHE A 7 -65.23 36.60 -1.74
N PRO A 8 -64.84 37.33 -2.78
CA PRO A 8 -65.35 37.12 -4.12
C PRO A 8 -64.67 35.95 -4.81
N ILE A 9 -65.46 35.14 -5.52
CA ILE A 9 -65.03 34.06 -6.38
C ILE A 9 -64.43 34.68 -7.66
N LEU A 10 -63.11 34.50 -7.88
CA LEU A 10 -62.46 34.82 -9.17
C LEU A 10 -62.47 33.52 -10.01
N CYS A 11 -63.15 33.56 -11.13
CA CYS A 11 -63.02 32.56 -12.21
C CYS A 11 -61.65 32.77 -12.87
N GLY A 12 -60.71 31.84 -12.55
CA GLY A 12 -59.39 31.79 -13.23
C GLY A 12 -59.47 30.87 -14.47
N ALA A 13 -59.19 31.44 -15.61
CA ALA A 13 -59.03 30.72 -16.87
C ALA A 13 -57.87 29.69 -16.78
N LEU A 14 -58.15 28.41 -17.03
CA LEU A 14 -57.13 27.37 -17.19
C LEU A 14 -56.28 27.67 -18.45
N MET A 15 -55.06 28.16 -18.24
CA MET A 15 -54.06 28.11 -19.28
C MET A 15 -53.44 26.71 -19.28
N LEU A 16 -53.67 25.95 -20.34
CA LEU A 16 -52.97 24.73 -20.66
C LEU A 16 -51.53 25.09 -21.04
N PHE A 17 -50.59 24.88 -20.15
CA PHE A 17 -49.18 24.86 -20.53
C PHE A 17 -48.86 23.54 -21.22
N PRO A 18 -48.15 23.55 -22.35
CA PRO A 18 -47.69 22.30 -22.94
C PRO A 18 -46.74 21.60 -21.98
N ALA A 19 -46.88 20.28 -21.81
CA ALA A 19 -45.98 19.45 -21.00
C ALA A 19 -44.55 19.64 -21.50
N PRO A 20 -43.57 19.81 -20.56
CA PRO A 20 -42.18 19.83 -20.98
C PRO A 20 -41.87 18.52 -21.68
N GLY A 21 -41.38 18.61 -22.91
CA GLY A 21 -40.88 17.44 -23.65
C GLY A 21 -39.85 16.73 -22.75
N VAL A 22 -40.01 15.42 -22.61
CA VAL A 22 -39.02 14.55 -22.00
C VAL A 22 -37.74 14.78 -22.78
N ALA A 23 -36.78 15.48 -22.18
CA ALA A 23 -35.43 15.54 -22.73
C ALA A 23 -34.96 14.08 -22.80
N GLN A 24 -34.78 13.55 -23.98
CA GLN A 24 -34.07 12.33 -24.20
C GLN A 24 -32.67 12.56 -23.61
N GLU A 25 -32.35 11.89 -22.50
CA GLU A 25 -30.99 11.81 -22.03
C GLU A 25 -30.17 11.21 -23.19
N ILE A 26 -29.34 12.05 -23.80
CA ILE A 26 -28.35 11.62 -24.74
C ILE A 26 -27.37 10.80 -23.93
N GLN A 27 -27.53 9.48 -23.91
CA GLN A 27 -26.50 8.60 -23.38
C GLN A 27 -25.25 8.84 -24.25
N PRO A 28 -24.11 9.19 -23.63
CA PRO A 28 -22.88 9.35 -24.37
C PRO A 28 -22.60 8.02 -25.10
N ASP A 29 -22.22 8.12 -26.37
CA ASP A 29 -21.77 6.96 -27.13
C ASP A 29 -20.63 6.28 -26.42
N ILE A 30 -20.90 5.16 -25.74
CA ILE A 30 -19.90 4.39 -25.00
C ILE A 30 -19.00 3.74 -26.05
N THR A 31 -17.83 4.32 -26.28
CA THR A 31 -16.84 3.72 -27.14
C THR A 31 -16.27 2.47 -26.46
N SER A 32 -16.14 1.37 -27.20
CA SER A 32 -15.54 0.15 -26.66
C SER A 32 -14.14 -0.07 -27.23
N VAL A 33 -13.21 -0.48 -26.39
CA VAL A 33 -11.87 -0.91 -26.78
C VAL A 33 -11.77 -2.42 -26.66
N LYS A 34 -11.08 -3.06 -27.63
CA LYS A 34 -10.86 -4.51 -27.63
C LYS A 34 -9.53 -4.83 -26.99
N VAL A 35 -9.52 -5.79 -26.07
CA VAL A 35 -8.34 -6.29 -25.37
C VAL A 35 -8.32 -7.80 -25.46
N ASN A 36 -7.16 -8.38 -25.77
CA ASN A 36 -6.98 -9.82 -25.74
C ASN A 36 -6.01 -10.17 -24.60
N VAL A 37 -6.39 -11.14 -23.78
CA VAL A 37 -5.56 -11.65 -22.69
C VAL A 37 -5.32 -13.13 -22.93
N THR A 38 -4.05 -13.50 -23.08
CA THR A 38 -3.64 -14.89 -23.25
C THR A 38 -2.88 -15.36 -22.04
N VAL A 39 -3.39 -16.38 -21.35
CA VAL A 39 -2.73 -17.01 -20.20
C VAL A 39 -2.08 -18.30 -20.64
N ASP A 40 -0.81 -18.49 -20.31
CA ASP A 40 -0.10 -19.75 -20.49
C ASP A 40 0.23 -20.41 -19.13
N PRO A 41 -0.60 -21.36 -18.67
CA PRO A 41 -0.38 -22.03 -17.38
C PRO A 41 0.85 -22.96 -17.36
N SER A 42 1.47 -23.21 -18.50
CA SER A 42 2.68 -24.03 -18.61
C SER A 42 3.97 -23.20 -18.52
N ALA A 43 3.89 -21.91 -18.84
CA ALA A 43 5.02 -20.99 -18.80
C ALA A 43 5.09 -20.28 -17.44
N ILE A 44 5.79 -20.90 -16.50
CA ILE A 44 5.98 -20.38 -15.14
C ILE A 44 7.07 -19.30 -15.14
N LYS A 45 6.77 -18.14 -14.55
CA LYS A 45 7.69 -17.00 -14.40
C LYS A 45 8.38 -16.95 -13.04
N GLY A 46 7.74 -17.49 -12.01
CA GLY A 46 8.22 -17.46 -10.63
C GLY A 46 7.09 -17.75 -9.65
N SER A 47 7.13 -17.12 -8.51
CA SER A 47 6.05 -17.18 -7.51
C SER A 47 5.28 -15.84 -7.46
N ILE A 48 4.03 -15.89 -7.02
CA ILE A 48 3.30 -14.67 -6.66
C ILE A 48 4.00 -14.03 -5.45
N LYS A 49 4.43 -12.79 -5.64
CA LYS A 49 5.13 -12.01 -4.64
C LYS A 49 4.16 -11.40 -3.60
N PRO A 50 4.64 -11.03 -2.41
CA PRO A 50 3.82 -10.41 -1.36
C PRO A 50 3.50 -8.93 -1.69
N MET A 51 2.70 -8.69 -2.73
CA MET A 51 2.29 -7.37 -3.16
C MET A 51 1.15 -6.80 -2.29
N ASN A 52 0.50 -7.65 -1.49
CA ASN A 52 -0.62 -7.33 -0.62
C ASN A 52 -0.22 -7.15 0.86
N ALA A 53 1.04 -6.86 1.16
CA ALA A 53 1.40 -6.42 2.50
C ALA A 53 0.94 -4.98 2.75
N VAL A 54 0.87 -4.59 4.02
CA VAL A 54 0.34 -3.28 4.43
C VAL A 54 1.23 -2.59 5.46
N ASN A 55 1.01 -1.30 5.66
CA ASN A 55 1.46 -0.59 6.85
C ASN A 55 0.37 -0.66 7.90
N ASN A 56 0.80 -0.83 9.14
CA ASN A 56 -0.05 -1.00 10.30
C ASN A 56 -0.96 -2.23 10.19
N GLY A 57 -1.70 -2.47 11.21
CA GLY A 57 -2.52 -3.67 11.28
C GLY A 57 -3.85 -3.41 11.93
N PRO A 58 -4.51 -4.47 12.37
CA PRO A 58 -5.69 -4.35 13.20
C PRO A 58 -5.40 -3.50 14.44
N ASP A 59 -6.41 -2.77 14.89
CA ASP A 59 -6.38 -2.21 16.23
C ASP A 59 -6.21 -3.34 17.26
N ILE A 60 -5.60 -3.03 18.40
CA ILE A 60 -5.27 -4.04 19.41
C ILE A 60 -6.53 -4.82 19.79
N ASP A 61 -6.45 -6.16 19.64
CA ASP A 61 -7.52 -7.11 19.96
C ASP A 61 -8.86 -6.88 19.20
N ASP A 62 -8.86 -6.16 18.07
CA ASP A 62 -10.03 -6.04 17.19
C ASP A 62 -10.21 -7.30 16.35
N GLU A 63 -11.03 -8.24 16.83
CA GLU A 63 -11.30 -9.52 16.17
C GLU A 63 -11.90 -9.40 14.76
N ALA A 64 -12.64 -8.34 14.46
CA ALA A 64 -13.21 -8.14 13.12
C ALA A 64 -12.10 -7.79 12.11
N GLN A 65 -11.23 -6.87 12.47
CA GLN A 65 -10.07 -6.49 11.65
C GLN A 65 -9.06 -7.65 11.55
N MET A 66 -8.79 -8.37 12.64
CA MET A 66 -7.93 -9.56 12.65
C MET A 66 -8.45 -10.66 11.72
N LYS A 67 -9.78 -10.87 11.71
CA LYS A 67 -10.42 -11.79 10.77
C LYS A 67 -10.21 -11.36 9.32
N ASP A 68 -10.32 -10.07 9.03
CA ASP A 68 -10.09 -9.53 7.70
C ASP A 68 -8.63 -9.71 7.25
N PHE A 69 -7.66 -9.51 8.14
CA PHE A 69 -6.25 -9.82 7.85
C PHE A 69 -6.07 -11.27 7.40
N ARG A 70 -6.66 -12.23 8.13
CA ARG A 70 -6.61 -13.66 7.78
C ARG A 70 -7.28 -13.95 6.43
N ILE A 71 -8.44 -13.32 6.16
CA ILE A 71 -9.16 -13.49 4.88
C ILE A 71 -8.36 -12.93 3.72
N LEU A 72 -7.77 -11.74 3.88
CA LEU A 72 -6.96 -11.07 2.87
C LEU A 72 -5.56 -11.68 2.74
N LYS A 73 -5.19 -12.61 3.65
CA LYS A 73 -3.86 -13.24 3.73
C LYS A 73 -2.73 -12.21 3.71
N ILE A 74 -2.86 -11.17 4.55
CA ILE A 74 -1.85 -10.13 4.66
C ILE A 74 -0.54 -10.74 5.17
N PRO A 75 0.53 -10.80 4.35
CA PRO A 75 1.73 -11.54 4.74
C PRO A 75 2.61 -10.78 5.72
N PHE A 76 2.68 -9.46 5.57
CA PHE A 76 3.50 -8.59 6.40
C PHE A 76 2.75 -7.31 6.77
N SER A 77 3.03 -6.81 7.97
CA SER A 77 2.54 -5.52 8.44
C SER A 77 3.71 -4.67 8.95
N ARG A 78 4.01 -3.56 8.23
CA ARG A 78 5.03 -2.61 8.64
C ARG A 78 4.51 -1.75 9.79
N THR A 79 5.27 -1.69 10.87
CA THR A 79 4.86 -1.02 12.12
C THR A 79 5.25 0.47 12.13
N HIS A 80 4.95 1.20 11.06
CA HIS A 80 5.19 2.65 10.99
C HIS A 80 3.92 3.41 11.32
N ASP A 81 4.02 4.44 12.17
CA ASP A 81 2.90 5.22 12.70
C ASP A 81 1.86 4.36 13.45
N ALA A 82 2.31 3.26 14.05
CA ALA A 82 1.46 2.42 14.87
C ALA A 82 1.07 3.17 16.15
N ASN A 83 -0.19 3.62 16.20
CA ASN A 83 -0.77 4.35 17.30
C ASN A 83 -2.04 3.66 17.76
N GLU A 84 -2.37 3.76 19.01
CA GLU A 84 -3.69 3.42 19.51
C GLU A 84 -4.67 4.54 19.14
N GLY A 85 -5.44 4.32 18.07
CA GLY A 85 -6.30 5.34 17.49
C GLY A 85 -5.54 6.49 16.80
N TYR A 86 -6.28 7.50 16.30
CA TYR A 86 -5.68 8.61 15.53
C TYR A 86 -4.82 9.55 16.38
N TYR A 87 -5.16 9.73 17.66
CA TYR A 87 -4.45 10.57 18.62
C TYR A 87 -3.87 9.77 19.80
N GLY A 88 -3.78 8.45 19.63
CA GLY A 88 -3.36 7.55 20.68
C GLY A 88 -1.87 7.53 20.95
N LYS A 89 -1.46 6.60 21.80
CA LYS A 89 -0.07 6.41 22.20
C LYS A 89 0.74 5.82 21.05
N ARG A 90 2.00 6.20 20.97
CA ARG A 90 2.96 5.61 20.04
C ARG A 90 3.33 4.21 20.53
N LEU A 91 3.14 3.20 19.71
CA LEU A 91 3.28 1.81 20.15
C LEU A 91 4.68 1.22 19.95
N VAL A 92 5.35 1.56 18.85
CA VAL A 92 6.61 0.90 18.41
C VAL A 92 7.80 1.85 18.34
N ASP A 93 7.62 3.11 18.63
CA ASP A 93 8.70 4.09 18.62
C ASP A 93 9.75 3.76 19.66
N ILE A 94 11.02 3.91 19.28
CA ILE A 94 12.14 3.66 20.21
C ILE A 94 12.02 4.52 21.48
N SER A 95 11.58 5.78 21.34
CA SER A 95 11.35 6.65 22.50
C SER A 95 10.10 6.31 23.31
N ALA A 96 9.18 5.51 22.79
CA ALA A 96 8.05 4.98 23.55
C ALA A 96 8.45 3.73 24.35
N VAL A 97 9.32 2.90 23.79
CA VAL A 97 9.82 1.68 24.42
C VAL A 97 10.95 2.00 25.41
N PHE A 98 11.85 2.93 25.08
CA PHE A 98 12.98 3.36 25.93
C PHE A 98 12.88 4.86 26.20
N LEU A 99 12.18 5.21 27.28
CA LEU A 99 11.70 6.58 27.57
C LEU A 99 12.81 7.57 27.90
N ASP A 100 13.93 7.14 28.47
CA ASP A 100 14.99 8.02 28.94
C ASP A 100 16.34 7.59 28.36
N PHE A 101 16.80 8.29 27.34
CA PHE A 101 18.06 8.00 26.66
C PHE A 101 19.29 8.12 27.59
N SER A 102 19.18 8.75 28.76
CA SER A 102 20.29 8.80 29.77
C SER A 102 20.55 7.47 30.48
N LYS A 103 19.55 6.59 30.53
CA LYS A 103 19.58 5.30 31.20
C LYS A 103 20.48 4.28 30.51
N ASP A 104 20.84 3.23 31.23
CA ASP A 104 21.63 2.10 30.73
C ASP A 104 20.79 1.18 29.86
N PRO A 105 21.12 0.97 28.57
CA PRO A 105 20.37 0.12 27.69
C PRO A 105 20.42 -1.37 28.03
N GLU A 106 21.38 -1.81 28.82
CA GLU A 106 21.52 -3.22 29.23
C GLU A 106 20.53 -3.64 30.34
N LYS A 107 19.79 -2.69 30.91
CA LYS A 107 18.86 -2.95 32.02
C LYS A 107 17.42 -3.03 31.53
N ALA A 108 16.80 -4.19 31.64
CA ALA A 108 15.41 -4.45 31.28
C ALA A 108 14.41 -3.46 31.91
N CYS A 109 14.65 -3.04 33.16
CA CYS A 109 13.78 -2.09 33.88
C CYS A 109 13.74 -0.67 33.27
N ASN A 110 14.57 -0.38 32.26
CA ASN A 110 14.56 0.89 31.55
C ASN A 110 13.72 0.87 30.30
N TYR A 111 13.08 -0.26 29.98
CA TYR A 111 12.19 -0.45 28.84
C TYR A 111 10.74 -0.61 29.29
N ASP A 112 9.81 -0.13 28.46
CA ASP A 112 8.38 -0.36 28.62
C ASP A 112 7.82 -0.95 27.31
N PHE A 113 7.63 -2.27 27.29
CA PHE A 113 7.12 -3.00 26.12
C PHE A 113 5.60 -3.22 26.13
N ARG A 114 4.92 -2.94 27.25
CA ARG A 114 3.54 -3.41 27.50
C ARG A 114 2.55 -3.14 26.36
N GLU A 115 2.54 -1.94 25.82
CA GLU A 115 1.61 -1.57 24.75
C GLU A 115 2.09 -2.05 23.39
N THR A 116 3.40 -1.98 23.13
CA THR A 116 4.01 -2.53 21.92
C THR A 116 3.80 -4.03 21.83
N ASP A 117 3.90 -4.75 22.97
CA ASP A 117 3.63 -6.19 23.05
C ASP A 117 2.20 -6.55 22.65
N ALA A 118 1.22 -5.79 23.14
CA ALA A 118 -0.17 -6.02 22.80
C ALA A 118 -0.38 -5.87 21.29
N TYR A 119 0.22 -4.84 20.68
CA TYR A 119 0.13 -4.60 19.24
C TYR A 119 0.83 -5.70 18.42
N ILE A 120 2.07 -6.06 18.76
CA ILE A 120 2.82 -7.12 18.05
C ILE A 120 2.11 -8.46 18.17
N ARG A 121 1.55 -8.82 19.34
CA ARG A 121 0.73 -10.02 19.50
C ARG A 121 -0.49 -10.03 18.60
N THR A 122 -1.17 -8.89 18.46
CA THR A 122 -2.33 -8.75 17.57
C THR A 122 -1.94 -9.02 16.11
N LEU A 123 -0.81 -8.48 15.64
CA LEU A 123 -0.31 -8.77 14.29
C LEU A 123 -0.01 -10.26 14.08
N ILE A 124 0.74 -10.88 14.99
CA ILE A 124 1.07 -12.31 14.93
C ILE A 124 -0.19 -13.17 14.97
N ALA A 125 -1.15 -12.87 15.86
CA ALA A 125 -2.41 -13.59 15.96
C ALA A 125 -3.31 -13.42 14.72
N SER A 126 -3.12 -12.34 13.98
CA SER A 126 -3.76 -12.10 12.69
C SER A 126 -3.14 -12.87 11.53
N GLY A 127 -2.04 -13.61 11.76
CA GLY A 127 -1.33 -14.37 10.75
C GLY A 127 -0.40 -13.53 9.85
N SER A 128 -0.04 -12.34 10.29
CA SER A 128 0.86 -11.41 9.58
C SER A 128 2.18 -11.28 10.33
N GLU A 129 3.31 -11.32 9.61
CA GLU A 129 4.61 -11.07 10.19
C GLU A 129 4.83 -9.55 10.37
N PRO A 130 5.21 -9.07 11.57
CA PRO A 130 5.61 -7.69 11.74
C PRO A 130 6.88 -7.37 10.93
N PHE A 131 6.83 -6.29 10.14
CA PHE A 131 7.99 -5.65 9.54
C PHE A 131 8.34 -4.45 10.42
N TYR A 132 9.27 -4.63 11.35
CA TYR A 132 9.46 -3.71 12.46
C TYR A 132 10.30 -2.49 12.06
N ARG A 133 9.72 -1.27 12.15
CA ARG A 133 10.41 -0.02 11.93
C ARG A 133 11.07 0.46 13.23
N LEU A 134 12.39 0.42 13.30
CA LEU A 134 13.19 0.98 14.38
C LEU A 134 13.38 2.49 14.16
N GLY A 135 12.71 3.33 14.92
CA GLY A 135 12.76 4.79 14.74
C GLY A 135 11.59 5.49 15.40
N GLN A 136 11.09 6.54 14.73
CA GLN A 136 10.06 7.42 15.29
C GLN A 136 8.91 7.62 14.30
N THR A 137 7.71 7.79 14.84
CA THR A 137 6.48 8.11 14.11
C THR A 137 6.50 9.55 13.56
N ILE A 138 6.07 9.74 12.31
CA ILE A 138 5.82 11.05 11.73
C ILE A 138 4.47 11.62 12.16
N GLU A 139 3.43 10.79 12.23
CA GLU A 139 2.04 11.16 12.56
C GLU A 139 1.83 11.40 14.07
N ASN A 140 2.87 11.68 14.77
CA ASN A 140 2.83 12.07 16.16
C ASN A 140 2.05 13.38 16.31
N GLN A 141 0.99 13.37 17.10
CA GLN A 141 0.04 14.48 17.26
C GLN A 141 0.53 15.63 18.15
N THR A 142 1.75 15.60 18.62
CA THR A 142 2.32 16.73 19.34
C THR A 142 2.70 17.86 18.38
N ALA A 143 2.48 19.11 18.80
CA ALA A 143 2.85 20.28 18.02
C ALA A 143 4.38 20.34 17.78
N ALA A 144 5.18 19.85 18.75
CA ALA A 144 6.61 19.65 18.61
C ALA A 144 6.92 18.17 18.48
N LYS A 145 7.74 17.79 17.49
CA LYS A 145 8.25 16.44 17.34
C LYS A 145 9.41 16.21 18.31
N TYR A 146 9.40 15.07 19.00
CA TYR A 146 10.46 14.67 19.93
C TYR A 146 11.25 13.50 19.33
N ASP A 147 12.51 13.38 19.75
CA ASP A 147 13.35 12.21 19.50
C ASP A 147 13.62 11.92 18.01
N ILE A 148 13.30 12.89 17.14
CA ILE A 148 13.60 12.84 15.70
C ILE A 148 14.95 13.49 15.35
N TYR A 149 15.65 14.03 16.34
CA TYR A 149 16.98 14.58 16.17
C TYR A 149 18.06 13.49 16.25
N PRO A 150 19.25 13.73 15.68
CA PRO A 150 20.36 12.79 15.78
C PRO A 150 20.62 12.39 17.25
N PRO A 151 20.62 11.09 17.57
CA PRO A 151 20.98 10.63 18.91
C PRO A 151 22.38 11.10 19.31
N LYS A 152 22.57 11.46 20.57
CA LYS A 152 23.89 11.89 21.08
C LYS A 152 24.98 10.80 20.99
N ASP A 153 24.56 9.53 20.98
CA ASP A 153 25.39 8.35 20.88
C ASP A 153 24.70 7.32 19.98
N TYR A 154 25.23 7.14 18.77
CA TYR A 154 24.67 6.22 17.76
C TYR A 154 24.82 4.75 18.16
N LEU A 155 25.91 4.39 18.84
CA LEU A 155 26.08 3.01 19.30
C LEU A 155 25.10 2.68 20.42
N LYS A 156 24.85 3.62 21.32
CA LYS A 156 23.84 3.44 22.35
C LYS A 156 22.44 3.29 21.76
N TRP A 157 22.10 4.09 20.75
CA TRP A 157 20.84 3.93 20.02
C TRP A 157 20.74 2.55 19.36
N ALA A 158 21.81 2.07 18.74
CA ALA A 158 21.86 0.74 18.17
C ALA A 158 21.71 -0.38 19.20
N ARG A 159 22.28 -0.24 20.41
CA ARG A 159 22.09 -1.17 21.53
C ARG A 159 20.65 -1.18 22.05
N ILE A 160 20.00 -0.03 22.10
CA ILE A 160 18.57 0.02 22.44
C ILE A 160 17.76 -0.77 21.39
N CYS A 161 18.02 -0.57 20.11
CA CYS A 161 17.39 -1.35 19.04
C CYS A 161 17.72 -2.85 19.14
N GLU A 162 18.95 -3.23 19.48
CA GLU A 162 19.33 -4.61 19.75
C GLU A 162 18.43 -5.24 20.80
N HIS A 163 18.21 -4.56 21.92
CA HIS A 163 17.39 -5.10 23.00
C HIS A 163 15.89 -5.18 22.64
N VAL A 164 15.40 -4.29 21.77
CA VAL A 164 14.06 -4.44 21.17
C VAL A 164 13.98 -5.71 20.33
N ILE A 165 14.98 -5.97 19.50
CA ILE A 165 15.04 -7.21 18.70
C ILE A 165 15.10 -8.43 19.60
N ARG A 166 15.99 -8.46 20.62
CA ARG A 166 16.13 -9.57 21.59
C ARG A 166 14.84 -9.84 22.35
N HIS A 167 14.10 -8.77 22.68
CA HIS A 167 12.81 -8.90 23.36
C HIS A 167 11.82 -9.73 22.54
N TYR A 168 11.70 -9.44 21.24
CA TYR A 168 10.73 -10.14 20.38
C TYR A 168 11.24 -11.46 19.81
N THR A 169 12.55 -11.68 19.72
CA THR A 169 13.12 -12.86 19.04
C THR A 169 13.85 -13.83 19.99
N GLU A 170 14.34 -13.36 21.13
CA GLU A 170 15.17 -14.16 22.04
C GLU A 170 14.63 -14.23 23.49
N GLY A 171 13.44 -13.63 23.75
CA GLY A 171 12.81 -13.65 25.08
C GLY A 171 13.43 -12.73 26.12
N TRP A 172 14.29 -11.79 25.74
CA TRP A 172 14.89 -10.83 26.68
C TRP A 172 13.83 -9.97 27.37
N ALA A 173 14.01 -9.66 28.66
CA ALA A 173 13.09 -8.87 29.48
C ALA A 173 11.65 -9.43 29.51
N ASP A 174 11.51 -10.74 29.74
CA ASP A 174 10.26 -11.48 29.73
C ASP A 174 9.50 -11.36 28.38
N GLY A 175 10.25 -11.28 27.28
CA GLY A 175 9.75 -11.09 25.92
C GLY A 175 9.32 -12.39 25.23
N PHE A 176 9.46 -12.41 23.91
CA PHE A 176 8.91 -13.45 23.02
C PHE A 176 10.00 -14.14 22.21
N HIS A 177 9.63 -15.24 21.56
CA HIS A 177 10.43 -15.96 20.57
C HIS A 177 9.69 -16.00 19.24
N TYR A 178 9.38 -14.81 18.68
CA TYR A 178 8.72 -14.70 17.40
C TYR A 178 9.72 -14.75 16.24
N ASP A 179 9.28 -15.30 15.11
CA ASP A 179 10.04 -15.29 13.86
C ASP A 179 9.79 -13.97 13.10
N ILE A 180 10.31 -12.87 13.65
CA ILE A 180 10.27 -11.54 13.01
C ILE A 180 11.59 -11.35 12.28
N ARG A 181 11.54 -11.38 10.94
CA ARG A 181 12.73 -11.39 10.10
C ARG A 181 13.22 -9.99 9.71
N TYR A 182 12.32 -9.02 9.53
CA TYR A 182 12.63 -7.70 8.96
C TYR A 182 12.66 -6.60 10.01
N TRP A 183 13.78 -5.87 10.05
CA TRP A 183 14.04 -4.78 10.98
C TRP A 183 14.56 -3.57 10.21
N GLU A 184 13.73 -2.54 10.09
CA GLU A 184 14.00 -1.35 9.30
C GLU A 184 14.56 -0.22 10.16
N ILE A 185 15.65 0.40 9.69
CA ILE A 185 16.26 1.53 10.37
C ILE A 185 15.65 2.83 9.86
N TRP A 186 14.84 3.48 10.72
CA TRP A 186 14.25 4.79 10.55
C TRP A 186 13.09 4.85 9.53
N ASN A 187 12.69 6.13 9.19
CA ASN A 187 11.66 6.48 8.21
C ASN A 187 11.89 7.88 7.64
N GLU A 188 11.92 8.02 6.32
CA GLU A 188 11.91 9.29 5.56
C GLU A 188 12.87 10.37 6.05
N ALA A 189 14.10 10.02 6.41
CA ALA A 189 15.08 11.02 6.86
C ALA A 189 15.38 12.10 5.80
N ASP A 190 15.07 11.83 4.53
CA ASP A 190 15.23 12.73 3.38
C ASP A 190 14.06 13.71 3.17
N LEU A 191 12.92 13.52 3.87
CA LEU A 191 11.66 14.23 3.60
C LEU A 191 11.80 15.76 3.61
N ASP A 192 12.49 16.30 4.59
CA ASP A 192 12.63 17.75 4.81
C ASP A 192 13.98 18.32 4.39
N GLN A 193 14.88 17.50 3.82
CA GLN A 193 16.25 17.91 3.49
C GLN A 193 16.26 18.98 2.36
N ASN A 194 15.55 18.72 1.26
CA ASN A 194 15.54 19.63 0.10
C ASN A 194 14.93 20.99 0.38
N SER A 195 13.95 21.06 1.27
CA SER A 195 13.30 22.31 1.68
C SER A 195 14.10 23.08 2.74
N GLY A 196 15.06 22.41 3.38
CA GLY A 196 15.77 22.96 4.54
C GLY A 196 14.93 22.99 5.83
N ARG A 197 13.72 22.49 5.81
CA ARG A 197 12.78 22.47 6.94
C ARG A 197 13.33 21.69 8.15
N TRP A 198 14.22 20.72 7.90
CA TRP A 198 14.89 19.97 8.96
C TRP A 198 15.61 20.87 10.00
N LYS A 199 15.98 22.11 9.62
CA LYS A 199 16.67 23.05 10.52
C LYS A 199 15.72 23.79 11.46
N THR A 200 14.46 23.91 11.11
CA THR A 200 13.49 24.77 11.82
C THR A 200 12.31 23.99 12.38
N GLU A 201 11.74 23.09 11.57
CA GLU A 201 10.52 22.36 11.91
C GLU A 201 10.52 20.97 11.26
N PRO A 202 11.46 20.09 11.69
CA PRO A 202 11.57 18.74 11.10
C PRO A 202 10.35 17.88 11.41
N ARG A 203 10.00 17.00 10.46
CA ARG A 203 8.92 16.03 10.63
C ARG A 203 9.42 14.65 10.98
N THR A 204 10.53 14.23 10.37
CA THR A 204 11.06 12.86 10.48
C THR A 204 12.49 12.79 10.96
N TRP A 205 13.35 13.74 10.54
CA TRP A 205 14.75 13.82 10.92
C TRP A 205 15.19 15.28 11.07
N GLY A 206 15.65 15.63 12.28
CA GLY A 206 16.04 16.99 12.67
C GLY A 206 17.54 17.24 12.59
N GLY A 207 18.21 16.62 11.64
CA GLY A 207 19.64 16.78 11.37
C GLY A 207 19.93 16.78 9.88
N PRO A 208 21.18 17.08 9.47
CA PRO A 208 21.60 16.90 8.10
C PRO A 208 21.57 15.40 7.73
N ILE A 209 21.41 15.12 6.43
CA ILE A 209 21.28 13.72 5.96
C ILE A 209 22.54 12.91 6.23
N GLU A 210 23.71 13.54 6.24
CA GLU A 210 25.00 12.91 6.53
C GLU A 210 25.05 12.35 7.96
N GLU A 211 24.38 12.97 8.92
CA GLU A 211 24.28 12.44 10.28
C GLU A 211 23.34 11.23 10.35
N PHE A 212 22.28 11.21 9.53
CA PHE A 212 21.46 10.02 9.37
C PHE A 212 22.26 8.85 8.79
N GLU A 213 23.02 9.08 7.72
CA GLU A 213 23.86 8.06 7.10
C GLU A 213 24.87 7.46 8.08
N LYS A 214 25.49 8.29 8.94
CA LYS A 214 26.39 7.83 10.02
C LYS A 214 25.67 6.97 11.05
N MET A 215 24.52 7.43 11.53
CA MET A 215 23.71 6.69 12.47
C MET A 215 23.28 5.34 11.89
N TYR A 216 22.76 5.35 10.64
CA TYR A 216 22.36 4.14 9.92
C TYR A 216 23.53 3.14 9.84
N ALA A 217 24.70 3.61 9.43
CA ALA A 217 25.88 2.75 9.27
C ALA A 217 26.33 2.11 10.59
N VAL A 218 26.29 2.86 11.70
CA VAL A 218 26.60 2.33 13.04
C VAL A 218 25.58 1.29 13.46
N ALA A 219 24.29 1.60 13.29
CA ALA A 219 23.21 0.71 13.68
C ALA A 219 23.20 -0.58 12.84
N ALA A 220 23.28 -0.48 11.51
CA ALA A 220 23.27 -1.64 10.62
C ALA A 220 24.43 -2.59 10.91
N LYS A 221 25.64 -2.09 11.11
CA LYS A 221 26.82 -2.90 11.46
C LYS A 221 26.64 -3.59 12.80
N HIS A 222 26.18 -2.87 13.81
CA HIS A 222 25.96 -3.41 15.15
C HIS A 222 24.90 -4.50 15.13
N LEU A 223 23.71 -4.19 14.58
CA LEU A 223 22.59 -5.12 14.53
C LEU A 223 22.91 -6.37 13.71
N LYS A 224 23.57 -6.20 12.55
CA LYS A 224 23.97 -7.36 11.73
C LYS A 224 25.02 -8.23 12.38
N ALA A 225 25.91 -7.67 13.20
CA ALA A 225 26.87 -8.43 14.00
C ALA A 225 26.17 -9.25 15.10
N CYS A 226 25.13 -8.68 15.73
CA CYS A 226 24.34 -9.38 16.76
C CYS A 226 23.39 -10.43 16.17
N PHE A 227 22.80 -10.15 14.99
CA PHE A 227 21.74 -10.94 14.36
C PHE A 227 22.05 -11.23 12.88
N PRO A 228 23.07 -12.05 12.56
CA PRO A 228 23.46 -12.31 11.19
C PRO A 228 22.35 -12.95 10.34
N GLN A 229 21.38 -13.65 10.98
CA GLN A 229 20.25 -14.31 10.32
C GLN A 229 19.07 -13.39 10.01
N LEU A 230 18.96 -12.24 10.69
CA LEU A 230 17.86 -11.31 10.48
C LEU A 230 18.17 -10.34 9.32
N LYS A 231 17.11 -9.80 8.73
CA LYS A 231 17.21 -8.82 7.65
C LYS A 231 17.18 -7.40 8.23
N ILE A 232 18.30 -6.70 8.09
CA ILE A 232 18.47 -5.33 8.55
C ILE A 232 18.58 -4.43 7.31
N GLY A 233 17.73 -3.41 7.20
CA GLY A 233 17.71 -2.56 6.01
C GLY A 233 17.05 -1.20 6.22
N GLY A 234 16.65 -0.59 5.14
CA GLY A 234 16.11 0.76 5.00
C GLY A 234 16.61 1.38 3.67
N PRO A 235 16.76 2.69 3.53
CA PRO A 235 16.56 3.78 4.50
C PRO A 235 15.12 4.34 4.51
N SER A 236 14.18 3.74 3.78
CA SER A 236 12.80 4.23 3.69
C SER A 236 12.70 5.67 3.17
N TYR A 237 13.46 5.98 2.12
CA TYR A 237 13.49 7.32 1.53
C TYR A 237 12.26 7.59 0.66
N CYS A 238 11.79 8.85 0.66
CA CYS A 238 10.61 9.27 -0.10
C CYS A 238 10.93 10.16 -1.31
N ARG A 239 12.19 10.57 -1.51
CA ARG A 239 12.62 11.47 -2.58
C ARG A 239 13.46 10.76 -3.62
N ILE A 240 12.80 10.05 -4.55
CA ILE A 240 13.47 9.25 -5.58
C ILE A 240 13.72 10.06 -6.84
N GLN A 241 12.76 10.90 -7.24
CA GLN A 241 12.79 11.69 -8.47
C GLN A 241 13.18 13.14 -8.20
N GLY A 242 13.74 13.76 -9.23
CA GLY A 242 14.13 15.17 -9.25
C GLY A 242 15.62 15.39 -9.09
N THR A 243 16.02 16.67 -9.02
CA THR A 243 17.45 17.07 -9.01
C THR A 243 18.18 16.75 -7.71
N LYS A 244 17.48 16.28 -6.69
CA LYS A 244 18.03 16.02 -5.35
C LYS A 244 17.42 14.75 -4.73
N THR A 245 17.76 13.60 -5.30
CA THR A 245 17.62 12.32 -4.60
C THR A 245 18.85 12.07 -3.72
N TYR A 246 18.65 11.45 -2.58
CA TYR A 246 19.73 11.12 -1.64
C TYR A 246 20.21 9.67 -1.76
N PHE A 247 19.58 8.85 -2.61
CA PHE A 247 19.98 7.45 -2.80
C PHE A 247 21.42 7.25 -3.27
N PRO A 248 21.92 7.94 -4.31
CA PRO A 248 23.31 7.79 -4.72
C PRO A 248 24.33 8.16 -3.62
N GLN A 249 24.04 9.22 -2.86
CA GLN A 249 24.87 9.62 -1.71
C GLN A 249 24.86 8.53 -0.63
N PHE A 250 23.66 8.04 -0.27
CA PHE A 250 23.49 6.96 0.70
C PHE A 250 24.28 5.72 0.29
N PHE A 251 24.08 5.23 -0.92
CA PHE A 251 24.79 4.05 -1.41
C PHE A 251 26.32 4.24 -1.42
N ALA A 252 26.81 5.40 -1.89
CA ALA A 252 28.23 5.69 -1.90
C ALA A 252 28.83 5.68 -0.48
N TYR A 253 28.10 6.27 0.50
CA TYR A 253 28.53 6.25 1.89
C TYR A 253 28.51 4.83 2.49
N MET A 254 27.46 4.04 2.22
CA MET A 254 27.34 2.67 2.71
C MET A 254 28.43 1.75 2.12
N GLN A 255 28.67 1.84 0.81
CA GLN A 255 29.74 1.09 0.12
C GLN A 255 31.13 1.44 0.68
N LYS A 256 31.44 2.74 0.76
CA LYS A 256 32.72 3.22 1.32
C LYS A 256 32.99 2.68 2.72
N ASN A 257 31.96 2.61 3.53
CA ASN A 257 32.04 2.18 4.93
C ASN A 257 31.77 0.67 5.11
N LYS A 258 31.56 -0.10 4.03
CA LYS A 258 31.28 -1.54 4.05
C LYS A 258 30.12 -1.88 5.01
N VAL A 259 29.00 -1.16 4.87
CA VAL A 259 27.82 -1.36 5.70
C VAL A 259 27.00 -2.52 5.13
N PRO A 260 26.64 -3.53 5.92
CA PRO A 260 25.75 -4.60 5.47
C PRO A 260 24.33 -4.06 5.31
N ILE A 261 23.67 -4.45 4.21
CA ILE A 261 22.27 -4.10 3.91
C ILE A 261 21.60 -5.34 3.32
N ASP A 262 20.53 -5.83 3.95
CA ASP A 262 19.79 -6.99 3.48
C ASP A 262 18.61 -6.60 2.59
N PHE A 263 18.06 -5.39 2.76
CA PHE A 263 17.04 -4.82 1.89
C PHE A 263 17.15 -3.30 1.79
N ILE A 264 16.73 -2.79 0.64
CA ILE A 264 16.53 -1.36 0.38
C ILE A 264 15.04 -1.09 0.37
N SER A 265 14.61 -0.03 1.04
CA SER A 265 13.20 0.38 1.08
C SER A 265 13.02 1.83 0.62
N TRP A 266 11.84 2.09 0.01
CA TRP A 266 11.46 3.44 -0.41
C TRP A 266 9.96 3.63 -0.37
N HIS A 267 9.52 4.90 -0.53
CA HIS A 267 8.13 5.30 -0.55
C HIS A 267 7.73 5.91 -1.88
N LYS A 268 6.48 5.67 -2.28
CA LYS A 268 5.88 6.30 -3.45
C LYS A 268 4.41 6.59 -3.28
N TYR A 269 4.06 7.85 -3.49
CA TYR A 269 2.68 8.28 -3.67
C TYR A 269 2.50 8.80 -5.09
N GLY A 270 1.48 8.36 -5.81
CA GLY A 270 1.24 8.71 -7.19
C GLY A 270 -0.11 8.25 -7.69
N ALA A 271 -0.42 8.56 -8.96
CA ALA A 271 -1.63 8.15 -9.65
C ALA A 271 -1.34 7.38 -10.96
N GLU A 272 -0.05 7.19 -11.28
CA GLU A 272 0.40 6.55 -12.53
C GLU A 272 1.18 5.28 -12.20
N PRO A 273 0.66 4.07 -12.48
CA PRO A 273 1.34 2.80 -12.16
C PRO A 273 2.73 2.65 -12.79
N SER A 274 2.94 3.18 -14.01
CA SER A 274 4.22 3.11 -14.71
C SER A 274 5.37 3.82 -13.99
N VAL A 275 5.07 4.83 -13.19
CA VAL A 275 6.09 5.57 -12.42
C VAL A 275 6.66 4.72 -11.29
N TYR A 276 5.88 3.79 -10.75
CA TYR A 276 6.33 2.83 -9.72
C TYR A 276 7.38 1.87 -10.29
N LEU A 277 7.13 1.32 -11.48
CA LEU A 277 8.10 0.48 -12.19
C LEU A 277 9.39 1.24 -12.49
N MET A 278 9.28 2.46 -13.04
CA MET A 278 10.44 3.29 -13.36
C MET A 278 11.31 3.57 -12.13
N GLU A 279 10.72 3.87 -10.98
CA GLU A 279 11.48 4.09 -9.74
C GLU A 279 12.15 2.81 -9.23
N ALA A 280 11.47 1.67 -9.31
CA ALA A 280 12.04 0.37 -8.95
C ALA A 280 13.27 0.03 -9.81
N GLU A 281 13.17 0.22 -11.12
CA GLU A 281 14.28 0.00 -12.05
C GLU A 281 15.46 0.92 -11.77
N LEU A 282 15.18 2.19 -11.48
CA LEU A 282 16.21 3.19 -11.15
C LEU A 282 16.97 2.81 -9.86
N ILE A 283 16.24 2.48 -8.79
CA ILE A 283 16.86 2.09 -7.52
C ILE A 283 17.63 0.78 -7.68
N ARG A 284 17.08 -0.20 -8.36
CA ARG A 284 17.78 -1.47 -8.66
C ARG A 284 19.06 -1.23 -9.50
N GLY A 285 19.05 -0.21 -10.36
CA GLY A 285 20.25 0.27 -11.07
C GLY A 285 21.34 0.73 -10.11
N TRP A 286 21.01 1.60 -9.17
CA TRP A 286 21.94 2.05 -8.12
C TRP A 286 22.42 0.91 -7.22
N MET A 287 21.51 0.02 -6.80
CA MET A 287 21.91 -1.16 -6.01
C MET A 287 23.00 -1.98 -6.69
N ARG A 288 22.88 -2.21 -8.02
CA ARG A 288 23.93 -2.90 -8.80
C ARG A 288 25.23 -2.10 -8.88
N GLU A 289 25.14 -0.79 -9.15
CA GLU A 289 26.29 0.12 -9.26
C GLU A 289 27.14 0.14 -7.99
N TYR A 290 26.48 0.17 -6.83
CA TYR A 290 27.15 0.28 -5.53
C TYR A 290 27.38 -1.05 -4.81
N GLY A 291 27.10 -2.19 -5.46
CA GLY A 291 27.44 -3.52 -4.93
C GLY A 291 26.41 -4.09 -3.93
N TYR A 292 25.15 -3.68 -4.03
CA TYR A 292 24.02 -4.19 -3.22
C TYR A 292 22.99 -4.94 -4.08
N ALA A 293 23.43 -5.56 -5.18
CA ALA A 293 22.52 -6.24 -6.12
C ALA A 293 21.71 -7.38 -5.49
N ASP A 294 22.29 -8.06 -4.48
CA ASP A 294 21.67 -9.19 -3.79
C ASP A 294 20.67 -8.79 -2.68
N ALA A 295 20.66 -7.51 -2.30
CA ALA A 295 19.69 -7.02 -1.33
C ALA A 295 18.28 -7.00 -1.93
N GLU A 296 17.26 -7.26 -1.10
CA GLU A 296 15.87 -7.11 -1.52
C GLU A 296 15.52 -5.65 -1.78
N LEU A 297 14.56 -5.40 -2.65
CA LEU A 297 14.02 -4.07 -2.94
C LEU A 297 12.53 -4.04 -2.56
N ILE A 298 12.17 -3.19 -1.62
CA ILE A 298 10.84 -3.18 -0.98
C ILE A 298 10.22 -1.80 -1.08
N LEU A 299 9.08 -1.69 -1.78
CA LEU A 299 8.24 -0.49 -1.72
C LEU A 299 7.36 -0.55 -0.48
N ASN A 300 7.89 -0.07 0.63
CA ASN A 300 7.30 -0.30 1.94
C ASN A 300 6.33 0.78 2.41
N GLU A 301 6.06 1.78 1.55
CA GLU A 301 4.96 2.74 1.77
C GLU A 301 4.49 3.31 0.44
N TRP A 302 3.22 3.07 0.10
CA TRP A 302 2.63 3.56 -1.13
C TRP A 302 1.12 3.72 -1.04
N ASN A 303 0.59 4.67 -1.83
CA ASN A 303 -0.86 4.86 -1.95
C ASN A 303 -1.19 5.74 -3.17
N TYR A 304 -2.47 5.78 -3.53
CA TYR A 304 -3.00 6.71 -4.50
C TYR A 304 -2.87 8.15 -4.03
N ARG A 305 -2.23 8.98 -4.85
CA ARG A 305 -2.18 10.42 -4.65
C ARG A 305 -2.02 11.17 -5.97
N ARG A 306 -2.98 11.98 -6.31
CA ARG A 306 -2.89 12.91 -7.42
C ARG A 306 -2.40 14.25 -6.91
N PHE A 307 -1.28 14.75 -7.43
CA PHE A 307 -0.70 16.03 -7.04
C PHE A 307 -1.26 17.19 -7.86
N LYS A 308 -1.64 16.91 -9.12
CA LYS A 308 -2.24 17.88 -10.04
C LYS A 308 -3.46 17.27 -10.71
N GLY A 309 -4.49 18.10 -10.96
CA GLY A 309 -5.65 17.75 -11.77
C GLY A 309 -5.31 17.66 -13.27
N PRO A 310 -6.27 17.22 -14.11
CA PRO A 310 -6.11 17.18 -15.57
C PRO A 310 -5.71 18.52 -16.16
N ASP A 311 -6.21 19.63 -15.57
CA ASP A 311 -5.96 21.01 -16.01
C ASP A 311 -4.70 21.63 -15.38
N GLY A 312 -3.89 20.82 -14.69
CA GLY A 312 -2.67 21.28 -14.02
C GLY A 312 -2.89 21.88 -12.63
N ASP A 313 -4.12 22.01 -12.17
CA ASP A 313 -4.45 22.47 -10.83
C ASP A 313 -4.02 21.46 -9.76
N SER A 314 -3.55 21.96 -8.62
CA SER A 314 -3.22 21.11 -7.49
C SER A 314 -4.48 20.48 -6.90
N THR A 315 -4.49 19.15 -6.78
CA THR A 315 -5.58 18.46 -6.09
C THR A 315 -5.41 18.58 -4.58
N ASN A 316 -6.51 18.83 -3.87
CA ASN A 316 -6.50 18.91 -2.42
C ASN A 316 -6.61 17.50 -1.78
N GLU A 317 -6.37 17.43 -0.48
CA GLU A 317 -6.44 16.16 0.26
C GLU A 317 -7.86 15.58 0.29
N ARG A 318 -8.92 16.41 0.19
CA ARG A 318 -10.31 15.93 0.09
C ARG A 318 -10.53 15.07 -1.16
N TYR A 319 -10.00 15.49 -2.32
CA TYR A 319 -10.02 14.71 -3.56
C TYR A 319 -9.32 13.36 -3.37
N ASN A 320 -8.09 13.39 -2.84
CA ASN A 320 -7.31 12.18 -2.65
C ASN A 320 -7.97 11.21 -1.67
N ARG A 321 -8.50 11.72 -0.54
CA ARG A 321 -9.23 10.92 0.45
C ARG A 321 -10.47 10.25 -0.14
N PHE A 322 -11.22 10.96 -0.97
CA PHE A 322 -12.38 10.40 -1.67
C PHE A 322 -11.96 9.25 -2.59
N HIS A 323 -10.96 9.49 -3.45
CA HIS A 323 -10.55 8.48 -4.43
C HIS A 323 -9.84 7.28 -3.82
N ARG A 324 -9.11 7.39 -2.73
CA ARG A 324 -8.54 6.24 -2.01
C ARG A 324 -9.62 5.23 -1.57
N ARG A 325 -10.84 5.68 -1.32
CA ARG A 325 -11.99 4.86 -0.87
C ARG A 325 -12.96 4.51 -1.99
N SER A 326 -12.72 4.91 -3.22
CA SER A 326 -13.55 4.63 -4.40
C SER A 326 -12.97 3.50 -5.23
N MET A 327 -13.71 3.07 -6.26
CA MET A 327 -13.21 2.12 -7.26
C MET A 327 -11.94 2.60 -7.96
N LYS A 328 -11.75 3.91 -8.13
CA LYS A 328 -10.52 4.45 -8.71
C LYS A 328 -9.28 4.09 -7.90
N GLY A 329 -9.32 4.28 -6.59
CA GLY A 329 -8.21 3.88 -5.71
C GLY A 329 -7.99 2.38 -5.65
N ALA A 330 -9.08 1.61 -5.68
CA ALA A 330 -9.06 0.16 -5.71
C ALA A 330 -8.42 -0.38 -7.01
N ALA A 331 -8.85 0.12 -8.16
CA ALA A 331 -8.29 -0.25 -9.46
C ALA A 331 -6.84 0.23 -9.62
N PHE A 332 -6.52 1.43 -9.13
CA PHE A 332 -5.13 1.89 -9.07
C PHE A 332 -4.24 0.91 -8.28
N ALA A 333 -4.71 0.47 -7.12
CA ALA A 333 -3.95 -0.48 -6.30
C ALA A 333 -3.76 -1.82 -7.04
N GLY A 334 -4.79 -2.35 -7.68
CA GLY A 334 -4.70 -3.56 -8.49
C GLY A 334 -3.73 -3.41 -9.67
N ALA A 335 -3.74 -2.25 -10.34
CA ALA A 335 -2.81 -1.95 -11.43
C ALA A 335 -1.35 -1.86 -10.94
N VAL A 336 -1.09 -1.17 -9.82
CA VAL A 336 0.26 -1.10 -9.22
C VAL A 336 0.74 -2.49 -8.82
N MET A 337 -0.08 -3.27 -8.10
CA MET A 337 0.28 -4.64 -7.70
C MET A 337 0.61 -5.51 -8.92
N SER A 338 -0.17 -5.40 -10.00
CA SER A 338 0.06 -6.15 -11.24
C SER A 338 1.36 -5.75 -11.93
N VAL A 339 1.62 -4.46 -12.10
CA VAL A 339 2.86 -3.96 -12.72
C VAL A 339 4.09 -4.36 -11.89
N MET A 340 3.97 -4.27 -10.56
CA MET A 340 5.08 -4.54 -9.66
C MET A 340 5.34 -6.05 -9.46
N GLN A 341 4.40 -6.92 -9.79
CA GLN A 341 4.63 -8.37 -9.81
C GLN A 341 5.76 -8.74 -10.78
N ASP A 342 5.84 -8.09 -11.94
CA ASP A 342 6.88 -8.28 -12.94
C ASP A 342 8.12 -7.39 -12.74
N ALA A 343 8.03 -6.38 -11.87
CA ALA A 343 9.10 -5.43 -11.60
C ALA A 343 10.24 -6.05 -10.76
N PRO A 344 11.44 -5.45 -10.76
CA PRO A 344 12.57 -5.91 -9.95
C PRO A 344 12.43 -5.53 -8.46
N VAL A 345 11.27 -5.84 -7.87
CA VAL A 345 10.95 -5.65 -6.45
C VAL A 345 10.57 -6.96 -5.79
N ASP A 346 10.67 -7.03 -4.49
CA ASP A 346 10.42 -8.24 -3.72
C ASP A 346 9.13 -8.15 -2.91
N MET A 347 8.68 -6.94 -2.52
CA MET A 347 7.49 -6.73 -1.68
C MET A 347 6.91 -5.32 -1.85
N LEU A 348 5.58 -5.20 -1.69
CA LEU A 348 4.89 -3.92 -1.55
C LEU A 348 4.14 -3.86 -0.21
N MET A 349 4.09 -2.66 0.41
CA MET A 349 3.32 -2.43 1.65
C MET A 349 2.45 -1.18 1.51
N TYR A 350 1.15 -1.39 1.33
CA TYR A 350 0.18 -0.30 1.17
C TYR A 350 0.06 0.54 2.46
N TYR A 351 0.10 1.84 2.38
CA TYR A 351 -0.11 2.76 3.50
C TYR A 351 -1.52 3.39 3.42
N ASP A 352 -2.51 3.05 4.31
CA ASP A 352 -2.34 2.10 5.39
C ASP A 352 -3.66 1.36 5.66
N PHE A 353 -3.63 0.40 6.56
CA PHE A 353 -4.79 -0.43 6.89
C PHE A 353 -5.72 0.19 7.95
N ARG A 354 -5.24 1.08 8.80
CA ARG A 354 -6.00 1.63 9.95
C ARG A 354 -7.24 2.41 9.51
N PRO A 355 -8.45 2.06 9.97
CA PRO A 355 -9.70 2.72 9.55
C PRO A 355 -9.75 4.22 9.84
N CYS A 356 -9.09 4.67 10.91
CA CYS A 356 -9.15 6.05 11.40
C CYS A 356 -8.29 7.05 10.61
N THR A 357 -7.48 6.60 9.64
CA THR A 357 -6.60 7.50 8.89
C THR A 357 -7.20 8.00 7.58
N SER A 358 -6.71 9.12 7.09
CA SER A 358 -7.11 9.63 5.77
C SER A 358 -6.52 8.81 4.61
N TYR A 359 -5.55 7.95 4.90
CA TYR A 359 -4.87 7.08 3.94
C TYR A 359 -5.52 5.71 3.78
N CYS A 360 -6.34 5.28 4.75
CA CYS A 360 -7.05 4.01 4.68
C CYS A 360 -8.04 3.97 3.52
N GLY A 361 -7.86 2.98 2.64
CA GLY A 361 -8.78 2.68 1.55
C GLY A 361 -9.66 1.46 1.81
N PHE A 362 -9.42 0.72 2.89
CA PHE A 362 -10.08 -0.55 3.18
C PHE A 362 -11.47 -0.38 3.80
N TYR A 363 -11.64 0.64 4.63
CA TYR A 363 -12.85 0.83 5.42
C TYR A 363 -13.39 2.25 5.33
N ASP A 364 -14.68 2.37 5.53
CA ASP A 364 -15.28 3.63 5.91
C ASP A 364 -14.96 3.94 7.37
N TYR A 365 -14.43 5.10 7.61
CA TYR A 365 -13.99 5.54 8.92
C TYR A 365 -15.13 5.60 9.97
N GLN A 366 -16.35 5.92 9.54
CA GLN A 366 -17.48 6.12 10.47
C GLN A 366 -18.28 4.82 10.70
N THR A 367 -18.43 4.01 9.65
CA THR A 367 -19.31 2.83 9.69
C THR A 367 -18.56 1.52 9.84
N GLY A 368 -17.23 1.51 9.59
CA GLY A 368 -16.43 0.29 9.50
C GLY A 368 -16.75 -0.57 8.27
N GLU A 369 -17.57 -0.05 7.34
CA GLU A 369 -17.94 -0.76 6.12
C GLU A 369 -16.72 -0.94 5.21
N ARG A 370 -16.54 -2.14 4.64
CA ARG A 370 -15.50 -2.44 3.68
C ARG A 370 -15.67 -1.63 2.40
N LYS A 371 -14.61 -1.00 1.93
CA LYS A 371 -14.56 -0.21 0.70
C LYS A 371 -13.94 -1.02 -0.46
N PRO A 372 -14.04 -0.56 -1.71
CA PRO A 372 -13.58 -1.29 -2.89
C PRO A 372 -12.15 -1.83 -2.79
N LEU A 373 -11.23 -1.11 -2.14
CA LEU A 373 -9.85 -1.57 -1.95
C LEU A 373 -9.75 -2.91 -1.21
N TYR A 374 -10.63 -3.17 -0.23
CA TYR A 374 -10.70 -4.47 0.44
C TYR A 374 -10.82 -5.60 -0.57
N TYR A 375 -11.67 -5.42 -1.57
CA TYR A 375 -11.95 -6.44 -2.59
C TYR A 375 -10.81 -6.58 -3.61
N THR A 376 -10.00 -5.53 -3.83
CA THR A 376 -8.74 -5.66 -4.57
C THR A 376 -7.77 -6.61 -3.86
N PHE A 377 -7.57 -6.41 -2.57
CA PHE A 377 -6.71 -7.28 -1.76
C PHE A 377 -7.30 -8.69 -1.62
N TYR A 378 -8.62 -8.79 -1.52
CA TYR A 378 -9.31 -10.08 -1.55
C TYR A 378 -9.12 -10.82 -2.89
N ALA A 379 -9.22 -10.11 -4.02
CA ALA A 379 -8.92 -10.65 -5.34
C ALA A 379 -7.46 -11.13 -5.42
N TRP A 380 -6.50 -10.33 -4.95
CA TRP A 380 -5.09 -10.72 -4.88
C TRP A 380 -4.88 -11.98 -4.01
N SER A 381 -5.61 -12.10 -2.90
CA SER A 381 -5.52 -13.28 -2.01
C SER A 381 -5.96 -14.60 -2.66
N LYS A 382 -6.64 -14.55 -3.82
CA LYS A 382 -7.02 -15.72 -4.63
C LYS A 382 -5.86 -16.23 -5.48
N LEU A 383 -4.96 -15.33 -5.87
CA LEU A 383 -3.68 -15.68 -6.48
C LEU A 383 -2.83 -16.46 -5.47
N GLY A 384 -1.85 -17.18 -5.94
CA GLY A 384 -0.90 -17.89 -5.08
C GLY A 384 -0.24 -19.05 -5.81
N GLY A 385 0.84 -19.57 -5.21
CA GLY A 385 1.68 -20.56 -5.86
C GLY A 385 2.53 -19.94 -6.96
N GLU A 386 2.51 -20.53 -8.14
CA GLU A 386 3.37 -20.15 -9.25
C GLU A 386 2.69 -19.09 -10.13
N GLU A 387 3.42 -18.04 -10.47
CA GLU A 387 3.01 -17.06 -11.47
C GLU A 387 3.10 -17.65 -12.87
N CYS A 388 2.01 -17.56 -13.63
CA CYS A 388 1.96 -17.97 -15.03
C CYS A 388 2.19 -16.80 -15.97
N SER A 389 2.72 -17.06 -17.17
CA SER A 389 2.81 -16.05 -18.22
C SER A 389 1.40 -15.58 -18.60
N CYS A 390 1.25 -14.27 -18.62
CA CYS A 390 0.02 -13.60 -19.04
C CYS A 390 0.38 -12.44 -19.97
N LYS A 391 -0.20 -12.43 -21.17
CA LYS A 391 0.03 -11.40 -22.18
C LYS A 391 -1.25 -10.62 -22.42
N VAL A 392 -1.14 -9.29 -22.39
CA VAL A 392 -2.24 -8.36 -22.71
C VAL A 392 -1.91 -7.67 -24.02
N ASP A 393 -2.79 -7.78 -25.01
CA ASP A 393 -2.66 -7.16 -26.34
C ASP A 393 -3.89 -6.28 -26.64
N GLY A 394 -3.68 -5.11 -27.19
CA GLY A 394 -4.74 -4.15 -27.52
C GLY A 394 -5.11 -3.21 -26.37
N GLY A 395 -6.23 -2.50 -26.52
CA GLY A 395 -6.67 -1.49 -25.55
C GLY A 395 -5.82 -0.22 -25.56
N ALA A 396 -6.00 0.62 -24.56
CA ALA A 396 -5.26 1.85 -24.34
C ALA A 396 -4.08 1.68 -23.35
N GLY A 397 -3.74 0.44 -22.96
CA GLY A 397 -2.74 0.17 -21.93
C GLY A 397 -3.28 0.35 -20.50
N ASP A 398 -4.59 0.34 -20.35
CA ASP A 398 -5.34 0.55 -19.08
C ASP A 398 -5.83 -0.77 -18.44
N VAL A 399 -5.56 -1.92 -19.08
CA VAL A 399 -5.86 -3.25 -18.57
C VAL A 399 -4.58 -3.96 -18.14
N TYR A 400 -4.56 -4.43 -16.90
CA TYR A 400 -3.47 -5.14 -16.26
C TYR A 400 -3.91 -6.54 -15.91
N ALA A 401 -3.01 -7.52 -15.99
CA ALA A 401 -3.33 -8.92 -15.76
C ALA A 401 -2.23 -9.63 -14.97
N VAL A 402 -2.62 -10.45 -14.01
CA VAL A 402 -1.75 -11.39 -13.31
C VAL A 402 -2.43 -12.75 -13.27
N ALA A 403 -1.71 -13.79 -13.68
CA ALA A 403 -2.20 -15.16 -13.62
C ALA A 403 -1.34 -16.02 -12.71
N SER A 404 -1.97 -16.94 -12.00
CA SER A 404 -1.27 -17.88 -11.11
C SER A 404 -1.82 -19.27 -11.22
N LYS A 405 -0.98 -20.27 -10.89
CA LYS A 405 -1.35 -21.68 -10.81
C LYS A 405 -1.14 -22.22 -9.40
N ARG A 406 -2.19 -22.81 -8.85
CA ARG A 406 -2.16 -23.45 -7.54
C ARG A 406 -3.05 -24.68 -7.52
N GLY A 407 -2.48 -25.85 -7.16
CA GLY A 407 -3.26 -27.08 -7.01
C GLY A 407 -4.00 -27.52 -8.27
N GLY A 408 -3.46 -27.25 -9.46
CA GLY A 408 -4.05 -27.57 -10.74
C GLY A 408 -5.08 -26.59 -11.29
N LYS A 409 -5.44 -25.56 -10.53
CA LYS A 409 -6.31 -24.47 -10.96
C LYS A 409 -5.48 -23.27 -11.41
N THR A 410 -5.94 -22.59 -12.46
CA THR A 410 -5.40 -21.31 -12.93
C THR A 410 -6.34 -20.20 -12.50
N VAL A 411 -5.81 -19.17 -11.87
CA VAL A 411 -6.56 -17.97 -11.47
C VAL A 411 -5.99 -16.77 -12.21
N LEU A 412 -6.84 -16.00 -12.86
CA LEU A 412 -6.50 -14.75 -13.53
C LEU A 412 -7.17 -13.59 -12.81
N MET A 413 -6.38 -12.62 -12.37
CA MET A 413 -6.87 -11.32 -11.93
C MET A 413 -6.65 -10.30 -13.03
N LEU A 414 -7.71 -9.61 -13.39
CA LEU A 414 -7.70 -8.48 -14.32
C LEU A 414 -8.03 -7.21 -13.54
N THR A 415 -7.30 -6.16 -13.86
CA THR A 415 -7.58 -4.81 -13.35
C THR A 415 -7.68 -3.86 -14.51
N ARG A 416 -8.74 -3.08 -14.58
CA ARG A 416 -8.82 -1.95 -15.46
C ARG A 416 -8.73 -0.66 -14.67
N TYR A 417 -7.73 0.16 -14.95
CA TYR A 417 -7.51 1.45 -14.30
C TYR A 417 -7.27 2.55 -15.32
N ASP A 418 -8.03 3.63 -15.22
CA ASP A 418 -7.82 4.85 -15.99
C ASP A 418 -7.72 6.06 -15.05
N GLY A 419 -6.66 6.83 -15.19
CA GLY A 419 -6.42 8.06 -14.43
C GLY A 419 -7.39 9.19 -14.75
N ASP A 420 -8.03 9.20 -15.94
CA ASP A 420 -9.03 10.20 -16.34
C ASP A 420 -10.36 9.97 -15.62
N ASN A 421 -10.87 11.00 -14.94
CA ASN A 421 -12.17 10.94 -14.27
C ASN A 421 -13.36 10.97 -15.27
N ASN A 422 -13.13 11.41 -16.49
CA ASN A 422 -14.16 11.56 -17.52
C ASN A 422 -14.19 10.38 -18.50
N ALA A 423 -13.27 9.43 -18.34
CA ALA A 423 -13.28 8.23 -19.19
C ALA A 423 -14.57 7.44 -18.97
N CYS A 424 -15.31 7.19 -20.06
CA CYS A 424 -16.58 6.46 -20.07
C CYS A 424 -16.61 5.34 -21.12
N ASN A 425 -15.43 4.80 -21.48
CA ASN A 425 -15.34 3.70 -22.42
C ASN A 425 -15.47 2.34 -21.73
N LEU A 426 -15.70 1.28 -22.51
CA LEU A 426 -15.84 -0.10 -22.06
C LEU A 426 -14.70 -0.94 -22.66
N ALA A 427 -14.04 -1.76 -21.87
CA ALA A 427 -13.10 -2.75 -22.38
C ALA A 427 -13.82 -4.08 -22.63
N LYS A 428 -13.82 -4.54 -23.87
CA LYS A 428 -14.25 -5.90 -24.26
C LYS A 428 -13.02 -6.79 -24.24
N VAL A 429 -12.90 -7.59 -23.19
CA VAL A 429 -11.73 -8.43 -22.94
C VAL A 429 -12.04 -9.85 -23.38
N THR A 430 -11.26 -10.36 -24.34
CA THR A 430 -11.26 -11.77 -24.73
C THR A 430 -10.14 -12.47 -24.00
N VAL A 431 -10.47 -13.46 -23.17
CA VAL A 431 -9.50 -14.28 -22.44
C VAL A 431 -9.36 -15.64 -23.11
N SER A 432 -8.13 -16.10 -23.28
CA SER A 432 -7.78 -17.40 -23.86
C SER A 432 -6.70 -18.11 -23.06
N LEU A 433 -6.66 -19.45 -23.14
CA LEU A 433 -5.59 -20.29 -22.60
C LEU A 433 -4.69 -20.77 -23.75
N ALA A 434 -3.38 -20.60 -23.60
CA ALA A 434 -2.42 -21.17 -24.54
C ALA A 434 -2.47 -22.71 -24.48
N GLY A 435 -2.75 -23.32 -25.63
CA GLY A 435 -2.84 -24.79 -25.74
C GLY A 435 -4.02 -25.44 -25.01
N GLY A 436 -5.02 -24.64 -24.57
CA GLY A 436 -6.19 -25.13 -23.84
C GLY A 436 -7.50 -24.48 -24.24
N ARG A 437 -8.56 -24.86 -23.56
CA ARG A 437 -9.91 -24.28 -23.69
C ARG A 437 -10.42 -23.92 -22.29
N ILE A 438 -11.07 -22.81 -22.18
CA ILE A 438 -11.77 -22.41 -20.93
C ILE A 438 -13.10 -23.15 -20.90
N GLY A 439 -13.44 -23.75 -19.75
CA GLY A 439 -14.72 -24.39 -19.50
C GLY A 439 -15.77 -23.41 -18.95
N GLU A 440 -16.99 -23.93 -18.76
CA GLU A 440 -18.01 -23.21 -18.00
C GLU A 440 -17.59 -23.03 -16.53
N GLY A 441 -17.96 -21.90 -15.92
CA GLY A 441 -17.59 -21.61 -14.53
C GLY A 441 -18.18 -20.29 -14.07
N PHE A 442 -17.43 -19.62 -13.23
CA PHE A 442 -17.78 -18.32 -12.69
C PHE A 442 -16.58 -17.38 -12.72
N TRP A 443 -16.88 -16.09 -12.82
CA TRP A 443 -15.94 -15.03 -12.57
C TRP A 443 -16.53 -14.01 -11.60
N TYR A 444 -15.69 -13.23 -10.96
CA TYR A 444 -16.08 -12.31 -9.91
C TYR A 444 -15.74 -10.89 -10.32
N LEU A 445 -16.70 -9.96 -10.19
CA LEU A 445 -16.56 -8.57 -10.58
C LEU A 445 -16.67 -7.64 -9.37
N THR A 446 -15.77 -6.68 -9.31
CA THR A 446 -15.85 -5.51 -8.43
C THR A 446 -15.75 -4.26 -9.29
N ASP A 447 -16.80 -3.45 -9.31
CA ASP A 447 -16.88 -2.14 -9.94
C ASP A 447 -17.83 -1.23 -9.12
N ASP A 448 -18.27 -0.10 -9.67
CA ASP A 448 -19.18 0.82 -8.97
C ASP A 448 -20.57 0.22 -8.67
N GLU A 449 -20.96 -0.86 -9.34
CA GLU A 449 -22.27 -1.54 -9.21
C GLU A 449 -22.17 -2.93 -8.58
N HIS A 450 -20.98 -3.53 -8.58
CA HIS A 450 -20.74 -4.90 -8.16
C HIS A 450 -19.68 -4.96 -7.06
N ILE A 451 -19.92 -5.75 -6.04
CA ILE A 451 -19.01 -5.98 -4.92
C ILE A 451 -18.66 -7.47 -4.88
N TYR A 452 -17.56 -7.84 -5.52
CA TYR A 452 -17.11 -9.24 -5.68
C TYR A 452 -18.27 -10.17 -6.08
N THR A 453 -19.06 -9.70 -7.04
CA THR A 453 -20.26 -10.38 -7.48
C THR A 453 -19.92 -11.53 -8.39
N GLU A 454 -20.44 -12.72 -8.10
CA GLU A 454 -20.29 -13.92 -8.92
C GLU A 454 -21.16 -13.81 -10.18
N ILE A 455 -20.56 -14.02 -11.34
CA ILE A 455 -21.20 -13.96 -12.66
C ILE A 455 -20.88 -15.26 -13.40
N PRO A 456 -21.86 -15.91 -14.03
CA PRO A 456 -21.63 -17.10 -14.86
C PRO A 456 -20.67 -16.82 -16.02
N LEU A 457 -19.76 -17.75 -16.27
CA LEU A 457 -18.77 -17.70 -17.33
C LEU A 457 -19.15 -18.70 -18.42
N PHE A 458 -19.41 -18.19 -19.62
CA PHE A 458 -19.79 -19.01 -20.78
C PHE A 458 -18.71 -18.92 -21.85
N PRO A 459 -18.01 -20.02 -22.16
CA PRO A 459 -17.01 -20.04 -23.21
C PRO A 459 -17.67 -20.01 -24.60
N THR A 460 -16.95 -19.43 -25.59
CA THR A 460 -17.27 -19.49 -26.97
C THR A 460 -17.00 -20.90 -27.54
N GLU A 461 -17.46 -21.17 -28.79
CA GLU A 461 -17.12 -22.44 -29.49
C GLU A 461 -15.62 -22.65 -29.65
N GLU A 462 -14.82 -21.58 -29.66
CA GLU A 462 -13.34 -21.63 -29.71
C GLU A 462 -12.69 -21.91 -28.33
N GLY A 463 -13.48 -21.91 -27.26
CA GLY A 463 -13.00 -22.11 -25.89
C GLY A 463 -12.33 -20.89 -25.28
N THR A 464 -12.70 -19.71 -25.75
CA THR A 464 -12.36 -18.41 -25.14
C THR A 464 -13.54 -17.86 -24.37
N VAL A 465 -13.31 -16.88 -23.51
CA VAL A 465 -14.41 -16.17 -22.84
C VAL A 465 -14.31 -14.68 -23.10
N GLN A 466 -15.46 -14.03 -23.16
CA GLN A 466 -15.57 -12.57 -23.34
C GLN A 466 -16.21 -11.96 -22.10
N ILE A 467 -15.55 -10.96 -21.53
CA ILE A 467 -16.06 -10.18 -20.42
C ILE A 467 -15.97 -8.69 -20.74
N GLU A 468 -16.80 -7.90 -20.10
CA GLU A 468 -16.81 -6.46 -20.24
C GLU A 468 -16.39 -5.81 -18.92
N LEU A 469 -15.41 -4.90 -19.00
CA LEU A 469 -14.94 -4.14 -17.84
C LEU A 469 -15.20 -2.65 -18.07
N LYS A 470 -15.98 -2.06 -17.16
CA LYS A 470 -16.10 -0.61 -17.03
C LYS A 470 -14.76 -0.02 -16.61
N ASN A 471 -14.62 1.29 -16.72
CA ASN A 471 -13.44 1.96 -16.17
C ASN A 471 -13.37 1.77 -14.65
N ASN A 472 -12.18 1.52 -14.14
CA ASN A 472 -11.92 1.22 -12.72
C ASN A 472 -12.68 -0.03 -12.22
N ALA A 473 -12.34 -1.17 -12.77
CA ALA A 473 -12.92 -2.46 -12.42
C ALA A 473 -11.84 -3.50 -12.09
N ILE A 474 -12.22 -4.51 -11.30
CA ILE A 474 -11.38 -5.67 -10.96
C ILE A 474 -12.20 -6.92 -11.25
N ALA A 475 -11.61 -7.87 -11.96
CA ALA A 475 -12.21 -9.16 -12.24
C ALA A 475 -11.27 -10.30 -11.81
N VAL A 476 -11.85 -11.39 -11.32
CA VAL A 476 -11.13 -12.63 -11.00
C VAL A 476 -11.82 -13.76 -11.76
N LEU A 477 -11.06 -14.51 -12.55
CA LEU A 477 -11.52 -15.67 -13.29
C LEU A 477 -10.81 -16.92 -12.76
N GLU A 478 -11.56 -17.98 -12.51
CA GLU A 478 -11.02 -19.33 -12.29
C GLU A 478 -11.09 -20.09 -13.64
N LEU A 479 -9.92 -20.40 -14.24
CA LEU A 479 -9.77 -20.93 -15.59
C LEU A 479 -9.42 -22.41 -15.60
#